data_945b64c27b890a106bd24ff2bce11f7d
#
_entry.id   945b64c27b890a106bd24ff2bce11f7d
#
_cell.length_a   1.000
_cell.length_b   1.000
_cell.length_c   1.000
_cell.angle_alpha   90.00
_cell.angle_beta   90.00
_cell.angle_gamma   90.00
#
_symmetry.space_group_name_H-M   'P 1'
#
loop_
_entity.id
_entity.type
_entity.pdbx_description
1 polymer ?
#
loop_
_entity_poly.entity_id
_entity_poly.type
_entity_poly.pdbx_seq_one_letter_code
_entity_poly.pdbx_strand_id
1 'polypeptide(L)'
;TTPGSIVIVDAAYIDFAGPNASCVPLTKKYDNVIVVQTFSKSHNLAGARVGFCVANPELIADMNRIKFSYSPYNVNSLSQAAAVAAMEDENYFRDTVGKICATRADTMIKLRERGFTGPDSATNFLFVTTSCMPCKQIFERLRQKGVLIRYFSAPRLSDYLRITIGTPEQMQRFFEELDLILG
;
A
#
# COMPACT_ATOMS: atom_id res chain seq x y z
N THR A 1 19.62 5.44 16.71
CA THR A 1 19.08 4.14 17.19
C THR A 1 19.80 3.75 18.48
N THR A 2 19.07 3.15 19.42
CA THR A 2 19.64 2.61 20.65
C THR A 2 20.63 1.49 20.28
N PRO A 3 21.83 1.42 20.86
CA PRO A 3 22.77 0.33 20.61
C PRO A 3 22.10 -1.03 20.84
N GLY A 4 22.27 -1.97 19.90
CA GLY A 4 21.71 -3.31 19.96
C GLY A 4 20.25 -3.42 19.47
N SER A 5 19.61 -2.33 18.99
CA SER A 5 18.27 -2.40 18.40
C SER A 5 18.31 -2.71 16.91
N ILE A 6 17.32 -3.47 16.42
CA ILE A 6 17.07 -3.70 14.98
C ILE A 6 16.04 -2.67 14.51
N VAL A 7 16.28 -2.11 13.33
CA VAL A 7 15.36 -1.20 12.64
C VAL A 7 14.71 -1.93 11.47
N ILE A 8 13.41 -2.09 11.52
CA ILE A 8 12.63 -2.67 10.42
C ILE A 8 11.93 -1.54 9.66
N VAL A 9 12.25 -1.40 8.38
CA VAL A 9 11.60 -0.46 7.46
C VAL A 9 10.55 -1.23 6.67
N ASP A 10 9.28 -0.96 6.97
CA ASP A 10 8.17 -1.48 6.17
C ASP A 10 8.04 -0.64 4.90
N ALA A 11 8.52 -1.19 3.79
CA ALA A 11 8.52 -0.58 2.47
C ALA A 11 7.44 -1.17 1.55
N ALA A 12 6.32 -1.67 2.13
CA ALA A 12 5.26 -2.35 1.37
C ALA A 12 4.62 -1.49 0.26
N TYR A 13 4.72 -0.17 0.35
CA TYR A 13 4.16 0.77 -0.63
C TYR A 13 5.21 1.61 -1.35
N ILE A 14 6.49 1.32 -1.15
CA ILE A 14 7.60 2.18 -1.59
C ILE A 14 7.59 2.45 -3.09
N ASP A 15 7.13 1.51 -3.89
CA ASP A 15 7.10 1.60 -5.36
C ASP A 15 6.20 2.74 -5.87
N PHE A 16 5.22 3.17 -5.06
CA PHE A 16 4.34 4.30 -5.37
C PHE A 16 4.92 5.67 -4.95
N ALA A 17 6.06 5.67 -4.26
CA ALA A 17 6.73 6.89 -3.78
C ALA A 17 7.76 7.46 -4.78
N GLY A 18 7.99 6.75 -5.88
CA GLY A 18 8.92 7.13 -6.92
C GLY A 18 10.30 6.49 -6.81
N PRO A 19 11.13 6.62 -7.84
CA PRO A 19 12.35 5.83 -8.03
C PRO A 19 13.44 6.07 -6.96
N ASN A 20 13.43 7.24 -6.33
CA ASN A 20 14.45 7.62 -5.34
C ASN A 20 14.04 7.31 -3.88
N ALA A 21 12.88 6.71 -3.67
CA ALA A 21 12.35 6.45 -2.33
C ALA A 21 12.90 5.18 -1.66
N SER A 22 13.61 4.32 -2.41
CA SER A 22 14.10 3.04 -1.90
C SER A 22 14.99 3.19 -0.67
N CYS A 23 14.63 2.45 0.40
CA CYS A 23 15.43 2.35 1.63
C CYS A 23 16.47 1.22 1.58
N VAL A 24 16.51 0.42 0.51
CA VAL A 24 17.47 -0.69 0.36
C VAL A 24 18.94 -0.24 0.50
N PRO A 25 19.38 0.92 -0.01
CA PRO A 25 20.75 1.37 0.18
C PRO A 25 21.18 1.52 1.66
N LEU A 26 20.22 1.69 2.58
CA LEU A 26 20.51 1.79 4.02
C LEU A 26 21.07 0.47 4.58
N THR A 27 20.71 -0.68 4.01
CA THR A 27 21.22 -1.99 4.46
C THR A 27 22.70 -2.19 4.17
N LYS A 28 23.27 -1.41 3.24
CA LYS A 28 24.72 -1.38 2.99
C LYS A 28 25.48 -0.47 3.96
N LYS A 29 24.77 0.44 4.62
CA LYS A 29 25.35 1.44 5.52
C LYS A 29 25.21 1.05 7.00
N TYR A 30 24.17 0.28 7.32
CA TYR A 30 23.82 -0.08 8.70
C TYR A 30 23.51 -1.56 8.79
N ASP A 31 24.26 -2.28 9.64
CA ASP A 31 24.13 -3.73 9.80
C ASP A 31 22.84 -4.15 10.54
N ASN A 32 22.19 -3.22 11.23
CA ASN A 32 20.96 -3.44 12.00
C ASN A 32 19.69 -3.03 11.27
N VAL A 33 19.73 -2.78 9.96
CA VAL A 33 18.56 -2.39 9.15
C VAL A 33 18.05 -3.58 8.36
N ILE A 34 16.73 -3.79 8.43
CA ILE A 34 15.96 -4.74 7.59
C ILE A 34 14.93 -3.93 6.81
N VAL A 35 14.96 -4.02 5.48
CA VAL A 35 13.91 -3.44 4.60
C VAL A 35 13.00 -4.56 4.14
N VAL A 36 11.70 -4.45 4.42
CA VAL A 36 10.68 -5.44 4.05
C VAL A 36 9.83 -4.92 2.91
N GLN A 37 9.65 -5.73 1.87
CA GLN A 37 8.82 -5.42 0.70
C GLN A 37 7.85 -6.57 0.39
N THR A 38 6.82 -6.29 -0.42
CA THR A 38 5.78 -7.25 -0.75
C THR A 38 5.39 -7.18 -2.23
N PHE A 39 5.04 -8.30 -2.80
CA PHE A 39 4.42 -8.39 -4.13
C PHE A 39 2.91 -8.10 -4.11
N SER A 40 2.32 -7.92 -2.92
CA SER A 40 0.87 -7.79 -2.74
C SER A 40 0.29 -6.47 -3.25
N LYS A 41 1.10 -5.44 -3.51
CA LYS A 41 0.64 -4.09 -3.85
C LYS A 41 0.98 -3.72 -5.29
N SER A 42 2.18 -3.27 -5.54
CA SER A 42 2.66 -2.80 -6.85
C SER A 42 2.68 -3.89 -7.92
N HIS A 43 2.95 -5.14 -7.54
CA HIS A 43 2.99 -6.28 -8.45
C HIS A 43 1.65 -7.02 -8.57
N ASN A 44 0.56 -6.56 -7.93
CA ASN A 44 -0.79 -7.14 -7.99
C ASN A 44 -0.91 -8.61 -7.52
N LEU A 45 0.06 -9.12 -6.75
CA LEU A 45 0.12 -10.51 -6.30
C LEU A 45 -0.34 -10.71 -4.85
N ALA A 46 -1.36 -9.97 -4.40
CA ALA A 46 -1.85 -10.07 -3.03
C ALA A 46 -2.27 -11.51 -2.63
N GLY A 47 -2.86 -12.27 -3.57
CA GLY A 47 -3.28 -13.65 -3.36
C GLY A 47 -2.12 -14.66 -3.30
N ALA A 48 -0.96 -14.35 -3.87
CA ALA A 48 0.21 -15.23 -3.90
C ALA A 48 0.95 -15.30 -2.55
N ARG A 49 0.71 -14.36 -1.62
CA ARG A 49 1.30 -14.31 -0.29
C ARG A 49 2.84 -14.28 -0.29
N VAL A 50 3.44 -13.51 -1.19
CA VAL A 50 4.89 -13.38 -1.35
C VAL A 50 5.35 -11.99 -0.92
N GLY A 51 6.47 -11.96 -0.22
CA GLY A 51 7.24 -10.79 0.11
C GLY A 51 8.70 -11.16 0.31
N PHE A 52 9.54 -10.19 0.45
CA PHE A 52 10.96 -10.40 0.69
C PHE A 52 11.51 -9.32 1.62
N CYS A 53 12.71 -9.57 2.13
CA CYS A 53 13.46 -8.56 2.86
C CYS A 53 14.90 -8.49 2.36
N VAL A 54 15.51 -7.33 2.58
CA VAL A 54 16.93 -7.07 2.34
C VAL A 54 17.55 -6.62 3.65
N ALA A 55 18.63 -7.27 4.04
CA ALA A 55 19.35 -6.96 5.28
C ALA A 55 20.80 -7.45 5.22
N ASN A 56 21.58 -7.18 6.26
CA ASN A 56 22.89 -7.78 6.47
C ASN A 56 22.81 -9.33 6.46
N PRO A 57 23.80 -10.05 5.89
CA PRO A 57 23.80 -11.51 5.81
C PRO A 57 23.62 -12.23 7.15
N GLU A 58 24.13 -11.70 8.25
CA GLU A 58 23.96 -12.31 9.58
C GLU A 58 22.49 -12.29 10.03
N LEU A 59 21.80 -11.15 9.85
CA LEU A 59 20.37 -11.04 10.11
C LEU A 59 19.55 -11.98 9.22
N ILE A 60 19.91 -12.10 7.95
CA ILE A 60 19.25 -13.04 7.02
C ILE A 60 19.46 -14.48 7.47
N ALA A 61 20.66 -14.84 7.95
CA ALA A 61 20.93 -16.17 8.49
C ALA A 61 20.05 -16.50 9.70
N ASP A 62 19.90 -15.54 10.63
CA ASP A 62 19.04 -15.71 11.81
C ASP A 62 17.56 -15.83 11.43
N MET A 63 17.07 -15.01 10.50
CA MET A 63 15.71 -15.10 9.98
C MET A 63 15.46 -16.46 9.30
N ASN A 64 16.44 -16.98 8.56
CA ASN A 64 16.33 -18.32 7.95
C ASN A 64 16.28 -19.43 9.01
N ARG A 65 17.07 -19.36 10.09
CA ARG A 65 17.00 -20.31 11.21
C ARG A 65 15.58 -20.35 11.80
N ILE A 66 15.00 -19.17 12.04
CA ILE A 66 13.62 -19.06 12.55
C ILE A 66 12.63 -19.62 11.54
N LYS A 67 12.75 -19.22 10.26
CA LYS A 67 11.89 -19.72 9.19
C LYS A 67 11.88 -21.24 9.11
N PHE A 68 13.06 -21.86 9.08
CA PHE A 68 13.17 -23.32 8.99
C PHE A 68 12.67 -24.05 10.24
N SER A 69 12.71 -23.41 11.41
CA SER A 69 12.17 -23.98 12.66
C SER A 69 10.66 -23.90 12.75
N TYR A 70 10.05 -22.84 12.19
CA TYR A 70 8.63 -22.54 12.37
C TYR A 70 7.79 -22.84 11.11
N SER A 71 8.27 -22.50 9.92
CA SER A 71 7.53 -22.64 8.66
C SER A 71 8.47 -22.93 7.47
N PRO A 72 9.07 -24.14 7.40
CA PRO A 72 10.14 -24.43 6.44
C PRO A 72 9.68 -24.49 4.99
N TYR A 73 8.39 -24.78 4.75
CA TYR A 73 7.86 -25.04 3.40
C TYR A 73 7.29 -23.80 2.68
N ASN A 74 7.42 -22.61 3.26
CA ASN A 74 7.07 -21.36 2.60
C ASN A 74 8.25 -20.88 1.72
N VAL A 75 8.01 -20.36 0.53
CA VAL A 75 6.78 -20.05 -0.21
C VAL A 75 6.51 -21.21 -1.17
N ASN A 76 5.24 -21.49 -1.55
CA ASN A 76 4.93 -22.55 -2.52
C ASN A 76 5.49 -22.21 -3.92
N SER A 77 5.72 -23.26 -4.74
CA SER A 77 6.39 -23.12 -6.03
C SER A 77 5.64 -22.24 -7.04
N LEU A 78 4.31 -22.27 -7.04
CA LEU A 78 3.50 -21.43 -7.95
C LEU A 78 3.65 -19.94 -7.60
N SER A 79 3.60 -19.61 -6.30
CA SER A 79 3.80 -18.24 -5.86
C SER A 79 5.23 -17.75 -6.11
N GLN A 80 6.23 -18.62 -5.99
CA GLN A 80 7.62 -18.28 -6.35
C GLN A 80 7.75 -17.99 -7.85
N ALA A 81 7.22 -18.84 -8.71
CA ALA A 81 7.24 -18.64 -10.17
C ALA A 81 6.52 -17.33 -10.56
N ALA A 82 5.35 -17.05 -9.96
CA ALA A 82 4.63 -15.81 -10.19
C ALA A 82 5.43 -14.56 -9.75
N ALA A 83 6.13 -14.64 -8.63
CA ALA A 83 6.96 -13.54 -8.15
C ALA A 83 8.17 -13.27 -9.08
N VAL A 84 8.83 -14.34 -9.57
CA VAL A 84 9.93 -14.22 -10.54
C VAL A 84 9.44 -13.56 -11.81
N ALA A 85 8.35 -14.08 -12.41
CA ALA A 85 7.77 -13.52 -13.62
C ALA A 85 7.36 -12.06 -13.45
N ALA A 86 6.79 -11.68 -12.29
CA ALA A 86 6.42 -10.30 -12.00
C ALA A 86 7.63 -9.35 -11.86
N MET A 87 8.78 -9.85 -11.40
CA MET A 87 10.02 -9.07 -11.37
C MET A 87 10.65 -8.89 -12.76
N GLU A 88 10.49 -9.87 -13.64
CA GLU A 88 11.01 -9.84 -15.01
C GLU A 88 10.18 -8.94 -15.93
N ASP A 89 8.89 -8.74 -15.65
CA ASP A 89 8.01 -7.85 -16.43
C ASP A 89 8.03 -6.42 -15.91
N GLU A 90 9.18 -5.77 -16.07
CA GLU A 90 9.38 -4.39 -15.63
C GLU A 90 8.47 -3.39 -16.36
N ASN A 91 8.12 -3.64 -17.61
CA ASN A 91 7.25 -2.77 -18.40
C ASN A 91 5.83 -2.74 -17.84
N TYR A 92 5.25 -3.90 -17.55
CA TYR A 92 3.95 -4.01 -16.92
C TYR A 92 3.94 -3.35 -15.52
N PHE A 93 4.97 -3.62 -14.73
CA PHE A 93 5.14 -3.02 -13.40
C PHE A 93 5.13 -1.49 -13.47
N ARG A 94 5.98 -0.90 -14.32
CA ARG A 94 6.09 0.57 -14.47
C ARG A 94 4.79 1.20 -14.97
N ASP A 95 4.14 0.58 -15.97
CA ASP A 95 2.86 1.04 -16.51
C ASP A 95 1.77 1.04 -15.43
N THR A 96 1.65 -0.05 -14.71
CA THR A 96 0.64 -0.21 -13.65
C THR A 96 0.86 0.78 -12.50
N VAL A 97 2.07 0.91 -11.99
CA VAL A 97 2.41 1.87 -10.93
C VAL A 97 2.17 3.30 -11.41
N GLY A 98 2.56 3.62 -12.65
CA GLY A 98 2.34 4.94 -13.26
C GLY A 98 0.85 5.30 -13.33
N LYS A 99 0.00 4.38 -13.81
CA LYS A 99 -1.46 4.56 -13.85
C LYS A 99 -2.05 4.82 -12.47
N ILE A 100 -1.66 4.03 -11.47
CA ILE A 100 -2.13 4.21 -10.09
C ILE A 100 -1.72 5.58 -9.54
N CYS A 101 -0.47 6.00 -9.76
CA CYS A 101 0.03 7.29 -9.29
C CYS A 101 -0.70 8.47 -9.95
N ALA A 102 -0.95 8.40 -11.26
CA ALA A 102 -1.70 9.42 -12.00
C ALA A 102 -3.15 9.51 -11.52
N THR A 103 -3.84 8.37 -11.41
CA THR A 103 -5.22 8.32 -10.92
C THR A 103 -5.32 8.78 -9.46
N ARG A 104 -4.32 8.48 -8.63
CA ARG A 104 -4.24 8.97 -7.24
C ARG A 104 -4.18 10.50 -7.18
N ALA A 105 -3.34 11.12 -8.02
CA ALA A 105 -3.20 12.56 -8.06
C ALA A 105 -4.51 13.24 -8.51
N ASP A 106 -5.14 12.77 -9.58
CA ASP A 106 -6.44 13.25 -10.05
C ASP A 106 -7.54 13.08 -9.00
N THR A 107 -7.59 11.90 -8.37
CA THR A 107 -8.56 11.62 -7.30
C THR A 107 -8.42 12.59 -6.12
N MET A 108 -7.20 12.93 -5.71
CA MET A 108 -6.99 13.86 -4.60
C MET A 108 -7.44 15.29 -4.95
N ILE A 109 -7.21 15.73 -6.20
CA ILE A 109 -7.72 17.02 -6.69
C ILE A 109 -9.25 17.06 -6.59
N LYS A 110 -9.94 16.07 -7.16
CA LYS A 110 -11.39 15.96 -7.15
C LYS A 110 -11.99 15.84 -5.74
N LEU A 111 -11.29 15.21 -4.82
CA LEU A 111 -11.70 15.15 -3.41
C LEU A 111 -11.57 16.51 -2.72
N ARG A 112 -10.49 17.25 -2.98
CA ARG A 112 -10.31 18.61 -2.44
C ARG A 112 -11.39 19.57 -2.90
N GLU A 113 -11.82 19.48 -4.16
CA GLU A 113 -12.96 20.25 -4.71
C GLU A 113 -14.28 19.99 -3.95
N ARG A 114 -14.41 18.80 -3.33
CA ARG A 114 -15.55 18.35 -2.53
C ARG A 114 -15.38 18.55 -1.01
N GLY A 115 -14.39 19.36 -0.61
CA GLY A 115 -14.15 19.66 0.80
C GLY A 115 -13.45 18.57 1.61
N PHE A 116 -12.80 17.59 0.92
CA PHE A 116 -11.95 16.63 1.60
C PHE A 116 -10.52 17.14 1.74
N THR A 117 -9.88 16.78 2.84
CA THR A 117 -8.48 17.06 3.12
C THR A 117 -7.77 15.79 3.61
N GLY A 118 -6.47 15.76 3.50
CA GLY A 118 -5.66 14.64 3.98
C GLY A 118 -4.18 14.85 3.70
N PRO A 119 -3.31 14.01 4.26
CA PRO A 119 -1.88 14.05 3.98
C PRO A 119 -1.60 13.64 2.53
N ASP A 120 -0.46 14.10 2.01
CA ASP A 120 0.04 13.61 0.73
C ASP A 120 0.31 12.11 0.81
N SER A 121 -0.11 11.37 -0.22
CA SER A 121 0.01 9.93 -0.24
C SER A 121 1.09 9.48 -1.23
N ALA A 122 1.96 8.60 -0.76
CA ALA A 122 2.92 7.84 -1.57
C ALA A 122 2.56 6.33 -1.58
N THR A 123 1.25 6.02 -1.54
CA THR A 123 0.72 4.64 -1.54
C THR A 123 -0.29 4.46 -2.69
N ASN A 124 -0.96 3.31 -2.76
CA ASN A 124 -2.07 3.07 -3.68
C ASN A 124 -3.44 3.44 -3.08
N PHE A 125 -3.48 4.29 -2.06
CA PHE A 125 -4.71 4.78 -1.44
C PHE A 125 -4.55 6.23 -0.98
N LEU A 126 -5.67 6.88 -0.71
CA LEU A 126 -5.76 8.17 -0.05
C LEU A 126 -6.35 7.98 1.36
N PHE A 127 -5.87 8.79 2.31
CA PHE A 127 -6.40 8.83 3.66
C PHE A 127 -6.91 10.25 3.92
N VAL A 128 -8.25 10.42 3.94
CA VAL A 128 -8.89 11.72 3.87
C VAL A 128 -9.98 11.88 4.91
N THR A 129 -10.23 13.12 5.28
CA THR A 129 -11.31 13.56 6.16
C THR A 129 -12.10 14.70 5.51
N THR A 130 -13.30 14.97 5.99
CA THR A 130 -14.13 16.11 5.58
C THR A 130 -15.01 16.58 6.74
N SER A 131 -15.39 17.85 6.72
CA SER A 131 -16.40 18.41 7.61
C SER A 131 -17.81 18.40 7.03
N CYS A 132 -17.99 18.04 5.75
CA CYS A 132 -19.29 18.07 5.08
C CYS A 132 -20.27 17.05 5.66
N MET A 133 -19.77 15.88 6.06
CA MET A 133 -20.56 14.79 6.64
C MET A 133 -19.66 13.88 7.47
N PRO A 134 -20.14 13.27 8.58
CA PRO A 134 -19.35 12.29 9.34
C PRO A 134 -18.85 11.15 8.44
N CYS A 135 -17.56 10.85 8.50
CA CYS A 135 -16.92 9.82 7.66
C CYS A 135 -17.59 8.44 7.76
N LYS A 136 -18.09 8.07 8.94
CA LYS A 136 -18.88 6.85 9.14
C LYS A 136 -20.14 6.83 8.25
N GLN A 137 -20.87 7.93 8.15
CA GLN A 137 -22.07 8.00 7.32
C GLN A 137 -21.75 7.91 5.83
N ILE A 138 -20.67 8.57 5.38
CA ILE A 138 -20.20 8.45 3.98
C ILE A 138 -19.87 6.99 3.67
N PHE A 139 -19.12 6.33 4.54
CA PHE A 139 -18.78 4.92 4.40
C PHE A 139 -20.02 4.02 4.29
N GLU A 140 -20.99 4.18 5.18
CA GLU A 140 -22.20 3.37 5.21
C GLU A 140 -23.07 3.58 3.97
N ARG A 141 -23.24 4.83 3.54
CA ARG A 141 -24.02 5.17 2.32
C ARG A 141 -23.33 4.66 1.05
N LEU A 142 -22.02 4.85 0.88
CA LEU A 142 -21.28 4.30 -0.26
C LEU A 142 -21.38 2.78 -0.31
N ARG A 143 -21.28 2.10 0.84
CA ARG A 143 -21.44 0.65 0.93
C ARG A 143 -22.81 0.18 0.47
N GLN A 144 -23.89 0.89 0.81
CA GLN A 144 -25.25 0.60 0.33
C GLN A 144 -25.39 0.74 -1.18
N LYS A 145 -24.58 1.61 -1.80
CA LYS A 145 -24.48 1.81 -3.25
C LYS A 145 -23.51 0.85 -3.95
N GLY A 146 -22.93 -0.11 -3.22
CA GLY A 146 -21.97 -1.08 -3.75
C GLY A 146 -20.56 -0.52 -3.96
N VAL A 147 -20.25 0.67 -3.43
CA VAL A 147 -18.90 1.26 -3.45
C VAL A 147 -18.22 0.99 -2.11
N LEU A 148 -17.15 0.19 -2.15
CA LEU A 148 -16.43 -0.24 -0.95
C LEU A 148 -15.17 0.60 -0.73
N ILE A 149 -15.17 1.37 0.35
CA ILE A 149 -13.99 2.06 0.88
C ILE A 149 -13.68 1.52 2.28
N ARG A 150 -12.65 1.98 2.94
CA ARG A 150 -12.31 1.55 4.29
C ARG A 150 -12.56 2.64 5.31
N TYR A 151 -13.26 2.29 6.38
CA TYR A 151 -13.47 3.08 7.60
C TYR A 151 -12.86 2.37 8.80
N PHE A 152 -12.36 3.13 9.78
CA PHE A 152 -11.78 2.63 11.03
C PHE A 152 -12.52 3.26 12.21
N SER A 153 -13.05 2.45 13.11
CA SER A 153 -13.77 2.94 14.32
C SER A 153 -12.84 3.27 15.49
N ALA A 154 -11.53 3.04 15.34
CA ALA A 154 -10.56 3.32 16.41
C ALA A 154 -10.42 4.83 16.67
N PRO A 155 -10.16 5.24 17.92
CA PRO A 155 -9.86 6.62 18.25
C PRO A 155 -8.76 7.19 17.34
N ARG A 156 -8.86 8.47 16.96
CA ARG A 156 -7.98 9.20 16.03
C ARG A 156 -8.05 8.77 14.55
N LEU A 157 -8.76 7.68 14.21
CA LEU A 157 -8.97 7.23 12.83
C LEU A 157 -10.43 7.34 12.40
N SER A 158 -11.38 7.51 13.34
CA SER A 158 -12.82 7.55 13.08
C SER A 158 -13.28 8.74 12.22
N ASP A 159 -12.45 9.78 12.12
CA ASP A 159 -12.73 10.95 11.29
C ASP A 159 -12.14 10.85 9.90
N TYR A 160 -11.60 9.66 9.52
CA TYR A 160 -10.92 9.44 8.26
C TYR A 160 -11.52 8.27 7.47
N LEU A 161 -11.38 8.38 6.15
CA LEU A 161 -11.67 7.34 5.17
C LEU A 161 -10.39 6.95 4.45
N ARG A 162 -10.18 5.65 4.22
CA ARG A 162 -9.14 5.18 3.32
C ARG A 162 -9.77 4.75 1.99
N ILE A 163 -9.43 5.45 0.93
CA ILE A 163 -9.93 5.25 -0.42
C ILE A 163 -8.81 4.63 -1.25
N THR A 164 -8.95 3.36 -1.58
CA THR A 164 -8.00 2.66 -2.47
C THR A 164 -8.22 3.14 -3.90
N ILE A 165 -7.14 3.42 -4.61
CA ILE A 165 -7.18 3.87 -5.99
C ILE A 165 -7.53 2.68 -6.89
N GLY A 166 -8.62 2.83 -7.62
CA GLY A 166 -9.07 1.90 -8.65
C GLY A 166 -8.70 2.36 -10.06
N THR A 167 -9.33 1.74 -11.07
CA THR A 167 -9.24 2.25 -12.44
C THR A 167 -9.96 3.60 -12.58
N PRO A 168 -9.69 4.39 -13.64
CA PRO A 168 -10.40 5.64 -13.88
C PRO A 168 -11.93 5.49 -13.84
N GLU A 169 -12.46 4.41 -14.42
CA GLU A 169 -13.91 4.12 -14.44
C GLU A 169 -14.46 3.81 -13.04
N GLN A 170 -13.68 3.07 -12.23
CA GLN A 170 -14.05 2.78 -10.85
C GLN A 170 -14.05 4.06 -10.00
N MET A 171 -13.07 4.93 -10.21
CA MET A 171 -13.00 6.20 -9.51
C MET A 171 -14.09 7.16 -9.99
N GLN A 172 -14.47 7.14 -11.26
CA GLN A 172 -15.61 7.89 -11.75
C GLN A 172 -16.91 7.47 -11.04
N ARG A 173 -17.19 6.17 -10.99
CA ARG A 173 -18.36 5.65 -10.27
C ARG A 173 -18.32 6.03 -8.78
N PHE A 174 -17.17 5.97 -8.15
CA PHE A 174 -17.01 6.42 -6.76
C PHE A 174 -17.44 7.88 -6.59
N PHE A 175 -17.04 8.78 -7.49
CA PHE A 175 -17.41 10.19 -7.42
C PHE A 175 -18.90 10.43 -7.72
N GLU A 176 -19.47 9.73 -8.69
CA GLU A 176 -20.91 9.80 -8.99
C GLU A 176 -21.76 9.47 -7.75
N GLU A 177 -21.44 8.38 -7.06
CA GLU A 177 -22.14 7.99 -5.84
C GLU A 177 -21.81 8.91 -4.65
N LEU A 178 -20.60 9.40 -4.55
CA LEU A 178 -20.21 10.36 -3.52
C LEU A 178 -20.98 11.69 -3.67
N ASP A 179 -21.10 12.21 -4.89
CA ASP A 179 -21.82 13.45 -5.18
C ASP A 179 -23.32 13.33 -4.82
N LEU A 180 -23.94 12.18 -5.11
CA LEU A 180 -25.32 11.89 -4.69
C LEU A 180 -25.50 11.80 -3.17
N ILE A 181 -24.44 11.50 -2.43
CA ILE A 181 -24.46 11.38 -0.97
C ILE A 181 -24.26 12.74 -0.30
N LEU A 182 -23.44 13.59 -0.89
CA LEU A 182 -23.11 14.91 -0.33
C LEU A 182 -24.18 15.97 -0.65
N GLY A 183 -24.99 15.79 -1.71
CA GLY A 183 -26.05 16.71 -2.17
C GLY A 183 -25.53 17.70 -3.14
#